data_abcbe03c1179d40e869181c790c1ae32
#
_entry.id   abcbe03c1179d40e869181c790c1ae32
#
_cell.length_a   1.000
_cell.length_b   1.000
_cell.length_c   1.000
_cell.angle_alpha   90.00
_cell.angle_beta   90.00
_cell.angle_gamma   90.00
#
_symmetry.space_group_name_H-M   'P 1'
#
loop_
_entity.id
_entity.type
_entity.pdbx_description
1 polymer ?
#
loop_
_entity_poly.entity_id
_entity_poly.type
_entity_poly.pdbx_seq_one_letter_code
_entity_poly.pdbx_strand_id
1 'polypeptide(L)'
;MATISVLGIRAFAHHGCLPEETKIGSDYEVNVVVDFNIKKSSDSDKLQHTVDYVSINTIVKKEMAQPSKLLEHVVARILEKIIEKHPKISCVEVSVAKKNPPINGDVREVVVKDKRIKGKDF
;
A
#
# COMPACT_ATOMS: atom_id res chain seq x y z
N MET A 1 -12.79 14.65 -9.55
CA MET A 1 -11.79 13.78 -8.90
C MET A 1 -12.23 12.33 -9.02
N ALA A 2 -11.33 11.47 -9.42
CA ALA A 2 -11.63 10.05 -9.56
C ALA A 2 -10.71 9.22 -8.69
N THR A 3 -11.10 7.96 -8.49
CA THR A 3 -10.41 7.03 -7.59
C THR A 3 -9.98 5.79 -8.36
N ILE A 4 -8.73 5.38 -8.21
CA ILE A 4 -8.27 4.05 -8.60
C ILE A 4 -8.02 3.26 -7.33
N SER A 5 -8.64 2.09 -7.22
CA SER A 5 -8.46 1.17 -6.10
C SER A 5 -7.78 -0.10 -6.58
N VAL A 6 -6.62 -0.41 -6.03
CA VAL A 6 -5.91 -1.67 -6.28
C VAL A 6 -6.12 -2.52 -5.03
N LEU A 7 -7.01 -3.49 -5.15
CA LEU A 7 -7.51 -4.24 -4.00
C LEU A 7 -6.99 -5.67 -3.98
N GLY A 8 -6.66 -6.13 -2.78
CA GLY A 8 -6.28 -7.51 -2.57
C GLY A 8 -4.92 -7.88 -3.14
N ILE A 9 -3.94 -6.99 -3.06
CA ILE A 9 -2.56 -7.33 -3.43
C ILE A 9 -2.05 -8.32 -2.39
N ARG A 10 -1.87 -9.57 -2.77
CA ARG A 10 -1.39 -10.61 -1.88
C ARG A 10 0.12 -10.64 -1.85
N ALA A 11 0.68 -10.76 -0.65
CA ALA A 11 2.12 -10.85 -0.45
C ALA A 11 2.42 -11.81 0.70
N PHE A 12 3.51 -12.55 0.56
CA PHE A 12 4.11 -13.27 1.67
C PHE A 12 5.30 -12.47 2.14
N ALA A 13 5.34 -12.11 3.42
CA ALA A 13 6.34 -11.18 3.92
C ALA A 13 6.73 -11.50 5.37
N HIS A 14 7.74 -10.79 5.87
CA HIS A 14 8.42 -11.09 7.13
C HIS A 14 8.42 -9.87 8.05
N HIS A 15 7.24 -9.28 8.28
CA HIS A 15 7.09 -8.16 9.20
C HIS A 15 6.70 -8.64 10.59
N GLY A 16 7.20 -7.99 11.62
CA GLY A 16 6.84 -8.28 12.99
C GLY A 16 7.99 -8.09 13.96
N CYS A 17 7.65 -8.01 15.25
CA CYS A 17 8.62 -7.81 16.33
C CYS A 17 9.21 -9.12 16.85
N LEU A 18 8.51 -10.25 16.68
CA LEU A 18 8.97 -11.53 17.16
C LEU A 18 9.97 -12.15 16.17
N PRO A 19 11.06 -12.78 16.66
CA PRO A 19 12.02 -13.45 15.77
C PRO A 19 11.39 -14.50 14.86
N GLU A 20 10.36 -15.21 15.31
CA GLU A 20 9.65 -16.21 14.54
C GLU A 20 8.95 -15.60 13.32
N GLU A 21 8.40 -14.39 13.46
CA GLU A 21 7.72 -13.70 12.37
C GLU A 21 8.67 -13.33 11.24
N THR A 22 9.93 -12.97 11.57
CA THR A 22 10.92 -12.63 10.56
C THR A 22 11.49 -13.86 9.86
N LYS A 23 11.45 -15.02 10.48
CA LYS A 23 11.96 -16.27 9.90
C LYS A 23 10.90 -17.01 9.09
N ILE A 24 9.70 -17.15 9.65
CA ILE A 24 8.64 -17.96 9.08
C ILE A 24 7.83 -17.17 8.05
N GLY A 25 7.60 -15.89 8.32
CA GLY A 25 6.76 -15.05 7.49
C GLY A 25 5.28 -15.26 7.72
N SER A 26 4.48 -14.48 7.01
CA SER A 26 3.02 -14.53 7.07
C SER A 26 2.43 -14.09 5.74
N ASP A 27 1.15 -14.41 5.54
CA ASP A 27 0.38 -13.90 4.42
C ASP A 27 -0.14 -12.50 4.75
N TYR A 28 -0.03 -11.61 3.79
CA TYR A 28 -0.49 -10.23 3.87
C TYR A 28 -1.37 -9.90 2.70
N GLU A 29 -2.24 -8.92 2.90
CA GLU A 29 -3.04 -8.34 1.83
C GLU A 29 -2.93 -6.81 1.90
N VAL A 30 -2.59 -6.20 0.78
CA VAL A 30 -2.40 -4.75 0.70
C VAL A 30 -3.46 -4.16 -0.23
N ASN A 31 -4.08 -3.07 0.21
CA ASN A 31 -5.00 -2.29 -0.61
C ASN A 31 -4.46 -0.89 -0.76
N VAL A 32 -4.52 -0.36 -1.97
CA VAL A 32 -4.11 1.00 -2.29
C VAL A 32 -5.25 1.72 -2.98
N VAL A 33 -5.61 2.88 -2.49
CA VAL A 33 -6.65 3.73 -3.07
C VAL A 33 -6.05 5.10 -3.35
N VAL A 34 -6.09 5.54 -4.60
CA VAL A 34 -5.56 6.85 -5.00
C VAL A 34 -6.64 7.68 -5.66
N ASP A 35 -6.68 8.97 -5.30
CA ASP A 35 -7.55 9.96 -5.92
C ASP A 35 -6.69 10.89 -6.78
N PHE A 36 -7.16 11.20 -7.97
CA PHE A 36 -6.49 12.13 -8.88
C PHE A 36 -7.48 12.67 -9.92
N ASN A 37 -7.06 13.68 -10.68
CA ASN A 37 -7.88 14.23 -11.74
C ASN A 37 -7.70 13.41 -13.02
N ILE A 38 -8.73 12.68 -13.42
CA ILE A 38 -8.69 11.78 -14.59
C ILE A 38 -8.97 12.50 -15.93
N LYS A 39 -9.27 13.80 -15.92
CA LYS A 39 -9.71 14.51 -17.14
C LYS A 39 -8.76 14.26 -18.31
N LYS A 40 -7.47 14.39 -18.10
CA LYS A 40 -6.48 14.25 -19.14
C LYS A 40 -6.39 12.82 -19.69
N SER A 41 -6.39 11.83 -18.81
CA SER A 41 -6.33 10.42 -19.22
C SER A 41 -7.65 9.94 -19.84
N SER A 42 -8.79 10.42 -19.35
CA SER A 42 -10.08 10.06 -19.93
C SER A 42 -10.28 10.64 -21.33
N ASP A 43 -9.69 11.80 -21.60
CA ASP A 43 -9.79 12.44 -22.92
C ASP A 43 -8.78 11.85 -23.92
N SER A 44 -7.57 11.53 -23.48
CA SER A 44 -6.45 11.14 -24.37
C SER A 44 -6.31 9.64 -24.55
N ASP A 45 -6.78 8.85 -23.60
CA ASP A 45 -6.56 7.39 -23.57
C ASP A 45 -5.08 7.01 -23.57
N LYS A 46 -4.23 7.85 -22.94
CA LYS A 46 -2.79 7.63 -22.88
C LYS A 46 -2.35 7.26 -21.47
N LEU A 47 -1.53 6.23 -21.36
CA LEU A 47 -1.02 5.72 -20.09
C LEU A 47 -0.24 6.79 -19.31
N GLN A 48 0.54 7.65 -20.00
CA GLN A 48 1.32 8.69 -19.35
C GLN A 48 0.47 9.76 -18.67
N HIS A 49 -0.83 9.81 -18.93
CA HIS A 49 -1.74 10.78 -18.33
C HIS A 49 -2.49 10.26 -17.11
N THR A 50 -2.30 9.00 -16.77
CA THR A 50 -2.96 8.38 -15.62
C THR A 50 -1.96 8.05 -14.50
N VAL A 51 -2.48 7.53 -13.41
CA VAL A 51 -1.69 6.87 -12.38
C VAL A 51 -1.65 5.38 -12.76
N ASP A 52 -0.47 4.89 -13.14
CA ASP A 52 -0.30 3.53 -13.62
C ASP A 52 -0.34 2.54 -12.44
N TYR A 53 -1.40 1.72 -12.37
CA TYR A 53 -1.54 0.76 -11.28
C TYR A 53 -0.52 -0.40 -11.35
N VAL A 54 0.09 -0.66 -12.49
CA VAL A 54 1.20 -1.61 -12.58
C VAL A 54 2.37 -1.10 -11.74
N SER A 55 2.65 0.20 -11.81
CA SER A 55 3.67 0.85 -10.98
C SER A 55 3.32 0.75 -9.49
N ILE A 56 2.05 0.95 -9.13
CA ILE A 56 1.59 0.82 -7.73
C ILE A 56 1.87 -0.60 -7.22
N ASN A 57 1.51 -1.62 -7.99
CA ASN A 57 1.76 -3.01 -7.61
C ASN A 57 3.26 -3.29 -7.45
N THR A 58 4.09 -2.78 -8.34
CA THR A 58 5.54 -2.94 -8.26
C THR A 58 6.11 -2.32 -6.99
N ILE A 59 5.65 -1.12 -6.63
CA ILE A 59 6.06 -0.42 -5.40
C ILE A 59 5.66 -1.26 -4.17
N VAL A 60 4.42 -1.72 -4.11
CA VAL A 60 3.92 -2.51 -2.98
C VAL A 60 4.74 -3.79 -2.82
N LYS A 61 4.98 -4.53 -3.90
CA LYS A 61 5.76 -5.76 -3.85
C LYS A 61 7.18 -5.52 -3.34
N LYS A 62 7.82 -4.46 -3.81
CA LYS A 62 9.18 -4.10 -3.42
C LYS A 62 9.26 -3.72 -1.94
N GLU A 63 8.33 -2.88 -1.47
CA GLU A 63 8.32 -2.44 -0.07
C GLU A 63 7.92 -3.56 0.89
N MET A 64 6.99 -4.41 0.50
CA MET A 64 6.61 -5.57 1.33
C MET A 64 7.74 -6.59 1.46
N ALA A 65 8.65 -6.66 0.51
CA ALA A 65 9.81 -7.55 0.57
C ALA A 65 10.87 -7.12 1.60
N GLN A 66 10.83 -5.87 2.05
CA GLN A 66 11.73 -5.37 3.08
C GLN A 66 11.08 -5.52 4.46
N PRO A 67 11.65 -6.33 5.37
CA PRO A 67 11.08 -6.54 6.70
C PRO A 67 11.00 -5.24 7.51
N SER A 68 9.89 -5.08 8.22
CA SER A 68 9.70 -4.02 9.23
C SER A 68 9.17 -4.66 10.51
N LYS A 69 9.52 -4.08 11.65
CA LYS A 69 8.99 -4.54 12.93
C LYS A 69 7.52 -4.21 13.09
N LEU A 70 7.11 -3.05 12.60
CA LEU A 70 5.74 -2.54 12.73
C LEU A 70 5.09 -2.40 11.36
N LEU A 71 3.80 -2.75 11.27
CA LEU A 71 3.03 -2.55 10.03
C LEU A 71 2.90 -1.07 9.69
N GLU A 72 2.83 -0.20 10.67
CA GLU A 72 2.81 1.26 10.49
C GLU A 72 4.02 1.74 9.68
N HIS A 73 5.18 1.15 9.92
CA HIS A 73 6.41 1.51 9.24
C HIS A 73 6.36 1.13 7.75
N VAL A 74 5.89 -0.07 7.44
CA VAL A 74 5.77 -0.49 6.03
C VAL A 74 4.67 0.28 5.31
N VAL A 75 3.57 0.60 5.98
CA VAL A 75 2.51 1.45 5.41
C VAL A 75 3.07 2.83 5.05
N ALA A 76 3.84 3.45 5.94
CA ALA A 76 4.48 4.75 5.68
C ALA A 76 5.43 4.68 4.49
N ARG A 77 6.24 3.63 4.38
CA ARG A 77 7.17 3.46 3.25
C ARG A 77 6.43 3.34 1.92
N ILE A 78 5.34 2.57 1.90
CA ILE A 78 4.52 2.42 0.68
C ILE A 78 3.91 3.76 0.27
N LEU A 79 3.32 4.48 1.23
CA LEU A 79 2.74 5.81 0.99
C LEU A 79 3.77 6.76 0.39
N GLU A 80 4.94 6.86 0.99
CA GLU A 80 6.02 7.75 0.53
C GLU A 80 6.48 7.41 -0.89
N LYS A 81 6.64 6.13 -1.19
CA LYS A 81 7.09 5.69 -2.52
C LYS A 81 6.05 5.96 -3.61
N ILE A 82 4.78 5.76 -3.30
CA ILE A 82 3.69 6.06 -4.24
C ILE A 82 3.63 7.56 -4.53
N ILE A 83 3.69 8.39 -3.49
CA ILE A 83 3.67 9.86 -3.64
C ILE A 83 4.85 10.35 -4.47
N GLU A 84 6.04 9.83 -4.19
CA GLU A 84 7.27 10.20 -4.90
C GLU A 84 7.18 9.85 -6.39
N LYS A 85 6.65 8.69 -6.71
CA LYS A 85 6.54 8.21 -8.09
C LYS A 85 5.41 8.85 -8.87
N HIS A 86 4.33 9.24 -8.20
CA HIS A 86 3.09 9.71 -8.85
C HIS A 86 2.66 11.08 -8.34
N PRO A 87 3.30 12.16 -8.83
CA PRO A 87 2.98 13.53 -8.36
C PRO A 87 1.57 14.01 -8.72
N LYS A 88 0.86 13.30 -9.59
CA LYS A 88 -0.54 13.62 -9.95
C LYS A 88 -1.55 13.28 -8.85
N ILE A 89 -1.16 12.45 -7.89
CA ILE A 89 -2.05 11.98 -6.84
C ILE A 89 -2.43 13.14 -5.90
N SER A 90 -3.72 13.26 -5.62
CA SER A 90 -4.26 14.23 -4.66
C SER A 90 -4.44 13.64 -3.27
N CYS A 91 -4.70 12.33 -3.21
CA CYS A 91 -4.87 11.60 -1.95
C CYS A 91 -4.48 10.16 -2.21
N VAL A 92 -3.81 9.55 -1.24
CA VAL A 92 -3.47 8.12 -1.28
C VAL A 92 -3.74 7.49 0.07
N GLU A 93 -4.38 6.33 0.05
CA GLU A 93 -4.65 5.53 1.24
C GLU A 93 -4.06 4.14 1.02
N VAL A 94 -3.36 3.64 2.03
CA VAL A 94 -2.77 2.29 2.01
C VAL A 94 -3.21 1.55 3.26
N SER A 95 -3.65 0.32 3.09
CA SER A 95 -3.88 -0.60 4.19
C SER A 95 -3.06 -1.87 4.01
N VAL A 96 -2.51 -2.36 5.10
CA VAL A 96 -1.77 -3.63 5.15
C VAL A 96 -2.44 -4.51 6.19
N ALA A 97 -2.94 -5.66 5.76
CA ALA A 97 -3.56 -6.65 6.60
C ALA A 97 -2.61 -7.83 6.79
N LYS A 98 -2.32 -8.16 8.04
CA LYS A 98 -1.58 -9.37 8.41
C LYS A 98 -2.59 -10.45 8.74
N LYS A 99 -2.57 -11.55 7.99
CA LYS A 99 -3.49 -12.66 8.15
C LYS A 99 -3.04 -13.55 9.30
N ASN A 100 -4.01 -14.04 10.08
CA ASN A 100 -3.78 -14.99 11.18
C ASN A 100 -2.63 -14.55 12.09
N PRO A 101 -2.70 -13.34 12.66
CA PRO A 101 -1.59 -12.80 13.45
C PRO A 101 -1.35 -13.60 14.72
N PRO A 102 -0.08 -13.80 15.15
CA PRO A 102 0.25 -14.55 16.36
C PRO A 102 0.08 -13.67 17.61
N ILE A 103 -1.15 -13.31 17.94
CA ILE A 103 -1.47 -12.41 19.05
C ILE A 103 -2.14 -13.10 20.22
N ASN A 104 -1.99 -14.41 20.31
CA ASN A 104 -2.55 -15.23 21.39
C ASN A 104 -4.09 -15.13 21.46
N GLY A 105 -4.74 -15.21 20.29
CA GLY A 105 -6.19 -15.16 20.15
C GLY A 105 -6.61 -15.69 18.79
N ASP A 106 -7.90 -15.93 18.63
CA ASP A 106 -8.47 -16.36 17.34
C ASP A 106 -8.91 -15.12 16.55
N VAL A 107 -7.94 -14.48 15.89
CA VAL A 107 -8.16 -13.25 15.13
C VAL A 107 -7.80 -13.50 13.65
N ARG A 108 -8.74 -13.21 12.77
CA ARG A 108 -8.55 -13.43 11.34
C ARG A 108 -7.43 -12.54 10.76
N GLU A 109 -7.40 -11.29 11.14
CA GLU A 109 -6.41 -10.34 10.62
C GLU A 109 -6.30 -9.10 11.48
N VAL A 110 -5.14 -8.45 11.39
CA VAL A 110 -4.91 -7.10 11.91
C VAL A 110 -4.61 -6.21 10.73
N VAL A 111 -5.28 -5.06 10.66
CA VAL A 111 -5.14 -4.11 9.55
C VAL A 111 -4.64 -2.77 10.08
N VAL A 112 -3.58 -2.27 9.47
CA VAL A 112 -3.12 -0.89 9.67
C VAL A 112 -3.41 -0.12 8.38
N LYS A 113 -4.05 1.04 8.52
CA LYS A 113 -4.42 1.88 7.40
C LYS A 113 -4.06 3.33 7.68
N ASP A 114 -3.47 3.99 6.70
CA ASP A 114 -3.15 5.42 6.79
C ASP A 114 -3.35 6.08 5.44
N LYS A 115 -3.47 7.40 5.47
CA LYS A 115 -3.79 8.21 4.31
C LYS A 115 -2.95 9.49 4.29
N ARG A 116 -2.60 9.96 3.09
CA ARG A 116 -1.91 11.24 2.87
C ARG A 116 -2.72 12.08 1.90
N ILE A 117 -2.88 13.36 2.23
CA ILE A 117 -3.64 14.33 1.44
C ILE A 117 -2.70 15.44 0.97
N LYS A 118 -2.71 15.69 -0.36
CA LYS A 118 -1.90 16.75 -0.94
C LYS A 118 -2.34 18.12 -0.41
N GLY A 119 -1.35 18.97 -0.09
CA GLY A 119 -1.61 20.27 0.51
C GLY A 119 -1.65 20.24 2.04
N LYS A 120 -1.79 19.04 2.64
CA LYS A 120 -1.76 18.84 4.08
C LYS A 120 -0.56 17.99 4.49
N ASP A 121 -0.37 16.85 3.84
CA ASP A 121 0.67 15.87 4.21
C ASP A 121 1.83 15.84 3.21
N PHE A 122 1.63 16.36 2.04
CA PHE A 122 2.66 16.48 0.99
C PHE A 122 2.30 17.58 -0.06
#